data_3b058f9f413e5bba8e5fca24e73bca5a
#
_entry.id   3b058f9f413e5bba8e5fca24e73bca5a
#
_cell.length_a   1.000
_cell.length_b   1.000
_cell.length_c   1.000
_cell.angle_alpha   90.00
_cell.angle_beta   90.00
_cell.angle_gamma   90.00
#
_symmetry.space_group_name_H-M   'P 1'
#
loop_
_entity.id
_entity.type
_entity.pdbx_description
1 polymer ?
#
loop_
_entity_poly.entity_id
_entity_poly.type
_entity_poly.pdbx_seq_one_letter_code
_entity_poly.pdbx_strand_id
1 'polypeptide(L)'
;MEHLSPEQVIQLKKLLLKRKEDTIRKINQLLENKILASSDVEDEIDSADLEMERLRLIRLRERETKYLKKIEYALSKIENGTYGICENCGKPISFERLKARPVAIYCIDCKKKLEVEED
;
A
#
# COMPACT_ATOMS: atom_id res chain seq x y z
N MET A 1 7.48 -15.02 13.05
CA MET A 1 6.25 -15.64 12.56
C MET A 1 5.77 -16.85 13.36
N GLU A 2 6.32 -17.05 14.56
CA GLU A 2 5.98 -18.21 15.37
C GLU A 2 4.50 -18.26 15.79
N HIS A 3 3.86 -17.10 15.92
CA HIS A 3 2.45 -16.99 16.29
C HIS A 3 1.49 -17.26 15.13
N LEU A 4 2.01 -17.41 13.92
CA LEU A 4 1.21 -17.69 12.71
C LEU A 4 1.46 -19.13 12.26
N SER A 5 0.39 -19.86 11.95
CA SER A 5 0.51 -21.20 11.38
C SER A 5 1.02 -21.13 9.95
N PRO A 6 1.60 -22.21 9.41
CA PRO A 6 1.99 -22.23 8.00
C PRO A 6 0.84 -21.91 7.05
N GLU A 7 -0.37 -22.37 7.37
CA GLU A 7 -1.57 -22.09 6.57
C GLU A 7 -1.92 -20.61 6.60
N GLN A 8 -1.79 -19.98 7.77
CA GLN A 8 -2.05 -18.54 7.92
C GLN A 8 -1.04 -17.71 7.11
N VAL A 9 0.23 -18.09 7.16
CA VAL A 9 1.27 -17.42 6.37
C VAL A 9 0.99 -17.55 4.88
N ILE A 10 0.61 -18.73 4.41
CA ILE A 10 0.26 -18.96 3.02
C ILE A 10 -0.93 -18.08 2.61
N GLN A 11 -1.94 -18.02 3.46
CA GLN A 11 -3.14 -17.21 3.21
C GLN A 11 -2.78 -15.73 3.07
N LEU A 12 -1.95 -15.22 3.98
CA LEU A 12 -1.51 -13.83 3.97
C LEU A 12 -0.65 -13.53 2.74
N LYS A 13 0.23 -14.46 2.37
CA LYS A 13 1.06 -14.30 1.17
C LYS A 13 0.20 -14.22 -0.09
N LYS A 14 -0.82 -15.08 -0.22
CA LYS A 14 -1.73 -15.05 -1.36
C LYS A 14 -2.50 -13.72 -1.42
N LEU A 15 -2.93 -13.23 -0.26
CA LEU A 15 -3.62 -11.94 -0.18
C LEU A 15 -2.71 -10.80 -0.63
N LEU A 16 -1.45 -10.79 -0.20
CA LEU A 16 -0.46 -9.80 -0.61
C LEU A 16 -0.18 -9.86 -2.11
N LEU A 17 -0.04 -11.06 -2.67
CA LEU A 17 0.21 -11.22 -4.10
C LEU A 17 -0.97 -10.72 -4.93
N LYS A 18 -2.20 -10.98 -4.48
CA LYS A 18 -3.39 -10.47 -5.16
C LYS A 18 -3.44 -8.95 -5.10
N ARG A 19 -3.19 -8.37 -3.95
CA ARG A 19 -3.18 -6.90 -3.81
C ARG A 19 -2.07 -6.28 -4.64
N LYS A 20 -0.93 -6.96 -4.79
CA LYS A 20 0.16 -6.51 -5.65
C LYS A 20 -0.31 -6.42 -7.11
N GLU A 21 -0.96 -7.47 -7.61
CA GLU A 21 -1.48 -7.47 -8.97
C GLU A 21 -2.51 -6.35 -9.19
N ASP A 22 -3.45 -6.20 -8.24
CA ASP A 22 -4.48 -5.17 -8.33
C ASP A 22 -3.87 -3.76 -8.32
N THR A 23 -2.86 -3.55 -7.49
CA THR A 23 -2.18 -2.25 -7.37
C THR A 23 -1.39 -1.93 -8.63
N ILE A 24 -0.67 -2.91 -9.19
CA ILE A 24 0.07 -2.73 -10.45
C ILE A 24 -0.90 -2.38 -11.57
N ARG A 25 -2.07 -3.05 -11.62
CA ARG A 25 -3.09 -2.76 -12.63
C ARG A 25 -3.60 -1.32 -12.51
N LYS A 26 -3.86 -0.86 -11.28
CA LYS A 26 -4.29 0.52 -11.05
C LYS A 26 -3.23 1.53 -11.49
N ILE A 27 -1.97 1.27 -11.17
CA ILE A 27 -0.87 2.15 -11.59
C ILE A 27 -0.78 2.21 -13.10
N ASN A 28 -0.87 1.06 -13.79
CA ASN A 28 -0.82 1.03 -15.25
C ASN A 28 -1.99 1.77 -15.88
N GLN A 29 -3.19 1.64 -15.32
CA GLN A 29 -4.35 2.39 -15.80
C GLN A 29 -4.15 3.89 -15.63
N LEU A 30 -3.55 4.32 -14.54
CA LEU A 30 -3.24 5.73 -14.32
C LEU A 30 -2.19 6.24 -15.31
N LEU A 31 -1.18 5.43 -15.62
CA LEU A 31 -0.14 5.80 -16.59
C LEU A 31 -0.69 5.91 -18.01
N GLU A 32 -1.73 5.15 -18.32
CA GLU A 32 -2.40 5.22 -19.62
C GLU A 32 -3.42 6.37 -19.70
N ASN A 33 -3.68 7.03 -18.57
CA ASN A 33 -4.65 8.14 -18.54
C ASN A 33 -4.14 9.31 -19.36
N LYS A 34 -4.98 9.81 -20.27
CA LYS A 34 -4.61 10.87 -21.19
C LYS A 34 -4.23 12.17 -20.50
N ILE A 35 -4.86 12.46 -19.37
CA ILE A 35 -4.58 13.68 -18.60
C ILE A 35 -3.17 13.65 -18.02
N LEU A 36 -2.72 12.47 -17.52
CA LEU A 36 -1.36 12.31 -17.01
C LEU A 36 -0.33 12.20 -18.12
N ALA A 37 -0.68 11.51 -19.22
CA ALA A 37 0.23 11.24 -20.32
C ALA A 37 0.45 12.44 -21.22
N SER A 38 -0.51 13.36 -21.27
CA SER A 38 -0.49 14.50 -22.21
C SER A 38 -0.08 15.78 -21.51
N SER A 39 0.98 16.41 -22.00
CA SER A 39 1.33 17.78 -21.63
C SER A 39 0.58 18.81 -22.50
N ASP A 40 -0.10 18.35 -23.55
CA ASP A 40 -0.70 19.18 -24.58
C ASP A 40 -2.22 19.04 -24.63
N VAL A 41 -2.88 18.99 -23.48
CA VAL A 41 -4.34 19.02 -23.53
C VAL A 41 -4.74 20.47 -23.79
N GLU A 42 -4.96 20.78 -25.06
CA GLU A 42 -5.50 22.07 -25.46
C GLU A 42 -7.00 22.00 -25.26
N ASP A 43 -7.50 22.88 -24.62
CA ASP A 43 -8.06 24.00 -24.90
C ASP A 43 -9.49 24.33 -24.78
N GLU A 44 -10.45 23.44 -24.75
CA GLU A 44 -11.85 23.74 -24.56
C GLU A 44 -12.30 23.49 -23.14
N ILE A 45 -11.43 22.86 -22.36
CA ILE A 45 -11.65 22.58 -20.94
C ILE A 45 -10.95 23.69 -20.16
N ASP A 46 -11.62 24.20 -19.15
CA ASP A 46 -11.02 25.17 -18.23
C ASP A 46 -9.68 24.61 -17.74
N SER A 47 -8.61 25.33 -18.02
CA SER A 47 -7.25 24.89 -17.67
C SER A 47 -7.06 24.70 -16.17
N ALA A 48 -7.79 25.43 -15.32
CA ALA A 48 -7.75 25.28 -13.89
C ALA A 48 -8.35 23.95 -13.45
N ASP A 49 -9.48 23.55 -14.01
CA ASP A 49 -10.11 22.26 -13.72
C ASP A 49 -9.26 21.10 -14.18
N LEU A 50 -8.63 21.23 -15.35
CA LEU A 50 -7.73 20.22 -15.89
C LEU A 50 -6.51 20.04 -15.00
N GLU A 51 -5.94 21.14 -14.51
CA GLU A 51 -4.79 21.10 -13.62
C GLU A 51 -5.13 20.45 -12.29
N MET A 52 -6.29 20.75 -11.74
CA MET A 52 -6.76 20.13 -10.51
C MET A 52 -6.94 18.61 -10.69
N GLU A 53 -7.50 18.18 -11.81
CA GLU A 53 -7.66 16.76 -12.11
C GLU A 53 -6.31 16.06 -12.27
N ARG A 54 -5.36 16.72 -12.94
CA ARG A 54 -4.01 16.20 -13.10
C ARG A 54 -3.34 15.99 -11.73
N LEU A 55 -3.43 16.99 -10.85
CA LEU A 55 -2.87 16.89 -9.49
C LEU A 55 -3.51 15.77 -8.70
N ARG A 56 -4.83 15.59 -8.84
CA ARG A 56 -5.54 14.50 -8.17
C ARG A 56 -5.02 13.13 -8.63
N LEU A 57 -4.82 12.96 -9.93
CA LEU A 57 -4.34 11.71 -10.51
C LEU A 57 -2.88 11.45 -10.13
N ILE A 58 -2.04 12.48 -10.08
CA ILE A 58 -0.66 12.35 -9.63
C ILE A 58 -0.61 11.86 -8.18
N ARG A 59 -1.43 12.46 -7.30
CA ARG A 59 -1.48 12.05 -5.89
C ARG A 59 -1.97 10.61 -5.74
N LEU A 60 -2.95 10.21 -6.54
CA LEU A 60 -3.45 8.85 -6.53
C LEU A 60 -2.36 7.86 -6.96
N ARG A 61 -1.62 8.17 -8.03
CA ARG A 61 -0.51 7.34 -8.50
C ARG A 61 0.58 7.22 -7.44
N GLU A 62 0.93 8.32 -6.77
CA GLU A 62 1.91 8.30 -5.69
C GLU A 62 1.48 7.41 -4.54
N ARG A 63 0.19 7.50 -4.16
CA ARG A 63 -0.36 6.67 -3.08
C ARG A 63 -0.32 5.19 -3.45
N GLU A 64 -0.71 4.85 -4.68
CA GLU A 64 -0.67 3.45 -5.12
C GLU A 64 0.77 2.93 -5.22
N THR A 65 1.70 3.76 -5.67
CA THR A 65 3.12 3.39 -5.74
C THR A 65 3.70 3.14 -4.35
N LYS A 66 3.36 3.96 -3.37
CA LYS A 66 3.78 3.76 -1.98
C LYS A 66 3.20 2.48 -1.41
N TYR A 67 1.93 2.20 -1.71
CA TYR A 67 1.29 0.97 -1.26
C TYR A 67 1.97 -0.27 -1.87
N LEU A 68 2.32 -0.21 -3.15
CA LEU A 68 3.05 -1.29 -3.82
C LEU A 68 4.36 -1.58 -3.10
N LYS A 69 5.11 -0.54 -2.71
CA LYS A 69 6.36 -0.71 -1.96
C LYS A 69 6.11 -1.38 -0.61
N LYS A 70 5.02 -1.03 0.07
CA LYS A 70 4.65 -1.66 1.34
C LYS A 70 4.33 -3.14 1.15
N ILE A 71 3.64 -3.50 0.06
CA ILE A 71 3.34 -4.89 -0.27
C ILE A 71 4.64 -5.67 -0.50
N GLU A 72 5.54 -5.13 -1.30
CA GLU A 72 6.83 -5.77 -1.59
C GLU A 72 7.67 -5.94 -0.33
N TYR A 73 7.66 -4.96 0.55
CA TYR A 73 8.34 -5.04 1.84
C TYR A 73 7.75 -6.16 2.69
N ALA A 74 6.42 -6.25 2.77
CA ALA A 74 5.76 -7.32 3.53
C ALA A 74 6.11 -8.70 2.98
N LEU A 75 6.13 -8.86 1.65
CA LEU A 75 6.50 -10.11 1.00
C LEU A 75 7.94 -10.50 1.34
N SER A 76 8.87 -9.52 1.33
CA SER A 76 10.26 -9.79 1.69
C SER A 76 10.38 -10.22 3.15
N LYS A 77 9.58 -9.67 4.04
CA LYS A 77 9.57 -10.07 5.45
C LYS A 77 9.06 -11.51 5.64
N ILE A 78 8.10 -11.94 4.83
CA ILE A 78 7.65 -13.33 4.84
C ILE A 78 8.81 -14.25 4.48
N GLU A 79 9.58 -13.92 3.44
CA GLU A 79 10.75 -14.71 3.05
C GLU A 79 11.83 -14.73 4.12
N ASN A 80 12.03 -13.63 4.83
CA ASN A 80 13.02 -13.51 5.88
C ASN A 80 12.58 -14.08 7.22
N GLY A 81 11.30 -14.46 7.34
CA GLY A 81 10.75 -15.00 8.60
C GLY A 81 10.48 -13.94 9.67
N THR A 82 10.42 -12.66 9.28
CA THR A 82 10.20 -11.55 10.22
C THR A 82 8.83 -10.90 10.09
N TYR A 83 7.99 -11.43 9.22
CA TYR A 83 6.65 -10.90 8.99
C TYR A 83 5.75 -11.09 10.22
N GLY A 84 4.89 -10.10 10.47
CA GLY A 84 3.91 -10.20 11.55
C GLY A 84 4.43 -9.82 12.94
N ILE A 85 5.62 -9.22 13.00
CA ILE A 85 6.20 -8.72 14.24
C ILE A 85 6.22 -7.20 14.19
N CYS A 86 5.70 -6.56 15.24
CA CYS A 86 5.69 -5.10 15.32
C CYS A 86 7.12 -4.56 15.29
N GLU A 87 7.40 -3.65 14.36
CA GLU A 87 8.74 -3.09 14.21
C GLU A 87 9.11 -2.10 15.32
N ASN A 88 8.12 -1.65 16.10
CA ASN A 88 8.38 -0.71 17.18
C ASN A 88 8.57 -1.41 18.54
N CYS A 89 7.71 -2.35 18.90
CA CYS A 89 7.76 -2.98 20.23
C CYS A 89 8.17 -4.46 20.21
N GLY A 90 8.27 -5.06 19.04
CA GLY A 90 8.68 -6.47 18.91
C GLY A 90 7.60 -7.50 19.24
N LYS A 91 6.41 -7.07 19.58
CA LYS A 91 5.30 -7.98 19.89
C LYS A 91 4.65 -8.52 18.62
N PRO A 92 4.06 -9.72 18.67
CA PRO A 92 3.36 -10.25 17.50
C PRO A 92 2.15 -9.41 17.12
N ILE A 93 1.94 -9.24 15.81
CA ILE A 93 0.73 -8.64 15.27
C ILE A 93 -0.28 -9.77 15.04
N SER A 94 -1.52 -9.60 15.50
CA SER A 94 -2.53 -10.65 15.38
C SER A 94 -2.84 -10.99 13.93
N PHE A 95 -3.25 -12.24 13.70
CA PHE A 95 -3.66 -12.71 12.38
C PHE A 95 -4.82 -11.87 11.84
N GLU A 96 -5.79 -11.54 12.68
CA GLU A 96 -6.96 -10.74 12.30
C GLU A 96 -6.56 -9.36 11.78
N ARG A 97 -5.59 -8.72 12.44
CA ARG A 97 -5.10 -7.42 11.99
C ARG A 97 -4.35 -7.54 10.67
N LEU A 98 -3.51 -8.57 10.52
CA LEU A 98 -2.78 -8.82 9.29
C LEU A 98 -3.72 -9.17 8.13
N LYS A 99 -4.80 -9.89 8.42
CA LYS A 99 -5.80 -10.22 7.41
C LYS A 99 -6.52 -8.97 6.91
N ALA A 100 -6.79 -8.03 7.81
CA ALA A 100 -7.42 -6.75 7.46
C ALA A 100 -6.42 -5.81 6.79
N ARG A 101 -5.18 -5.79 7.27
CA ARG A 101 -4.11 -4.93 6.74
C ARG A 101 -2.82 -5.73 6.61
N PRO A 102 -2.66 -6.48 5.52
CA PRO A 102 -1.50 -7.38 5.39
C PRO A 102 -0.15 -6.67 5.27
N VAL A 103 -0.15 -5.37 4.98
CA VAL A 103 1.09 -4.57 4.95
C VAL A 103 1.44 -3.97 6.32
N ALA A 104 0.65 -4.25 7.37
CA ALA A 104 0.88 -3.69 8.71
C ALA A 104 2.25 -4.12 9.26
N ILE A 105 3.01 -3.14 9.77
CA ILE A 105 4.32 -3.36 10.39
C ILE A 105 4.30 -2.99 11.87
N TYR A 106 3.19 -2.45 12.37
CA TYR A 106 3.01 -2.07 13.76
C TYR A 106 1.76 -2.74 14.34
N CYS A 107 1.81 -3.09 15.63
CA CYS A 107 0.62 -3.51 16.34
C CYS A 107 -0.32 -2.30 16.53
N ILE A 108 -1.57 -2.55 16.91
CA ILE A 108 -2.57 -1.49 17.06
C ILE A 108 -2.11 -0.41 18.04
N ASP A 109 -1.54 -0.81 19.17
CA ASP A 109 -1.09 0.14 20.20
C ASP A 109 0.03 1.04 19.70
N CYS A 110 1.01 0.46 19.01
CA CYS A 110 2.13 1.24 18.46
C CYS A 110 1.67 2.14 17.32
N LYS A 111 0.75 1.65 16.49
CA LYS A 111 0.19 2.44 15.39
C LYS A 111 -0.50 3.70 15.93
N LYS A 112 -1.29 3.55 16.98
CA LYS A 112 -1.96 4.69 17.62
C LYS A 112 -0.97 5.70 18.20
N LYS A 113 0.09 5.22 18.85
CA LYS A 113 1.13 6.09 19.40
C LYS A 113 1.85 6.87 18.31
N LEU A 114 2.21 6.22 17.21
CA LEU A 114 2.91 6.85 16.12
C LEU A 114 2.05 7.88 15.39
N GLU A 115 0.76 7.61 15.26
CA GLU A 115 -0.17 8.57 14.67
C GLU A 115 -0.30 9.83 15.51
N VAL A 116 -0.31 9.70 16.85
CA VAL A 116 -0.35 10.84 17.75
C VAL A 116 0.94 11.66 17.67
N GLU A 117 2.09 10.99 17.54
CA GLU A 117 3.38 11.68 17.45
C GLU A 117 3.60 12.39 16.12
N GLU A 118 2.92 11.96 15.06
CA GLU A 118 3.02 12.59 13.73
C GLU A 118 2.20 13.89 13.64
N ASP A 119 1.32 14.13 14.57
CA ASP A 119 0.55 15.38 14.65
C ASP A 119 1.33 16.45 15.41
#